data_0e794590e401d8f7ef502d4c9a68d752
#
_entry.id   0e794590e401d8f7ef502d4c9a68d752
#
_cell.length_a   1.000
_cell.length_b   1.000
_cell.length_c   1.000
_cell.angle_alpha   90.00
_cell.angle_beta   90.00
_cell.angle_gamma   90.00
#
_symmetry.space_group_name_H-M   'P 1'
#
loop_
_entity.id
_entity.type
_entity.pdbx_description
1 polymer ?
#
loop_
_entity_poly.entity_id
_entity_poly.type
_entity_poly.pdbx_seq_one_letter_code
_entity_poly.pdbx_strand_id
1 'polypeptide(L)'
;IDLARARLRSNPIVDLRIDLEDGYGRRPDAVEDADARRAGETLAAWVADRPHTPRVAGIRAKGLGALERARGIRTLELVLDAAGGVPDGFVFTVPKLRDVRQVDAVNLICADLERAHGISDGTLRYELQVEIPQAVLGADGRATVAEAIHRGRPRISGVHYGTYDYSAACGIVSAQQSLAHPAADHAKSVMQVAAAQTGVWVSDGSTQVVPVGDPDQVAAALSRHHALVTRSLERGFYQGWDMHPGHLIT
;
A
#
# COMPACT_ATOMS: atom_id res chain seq x y z
N ILE A 1 -26.92 -3.35 -8.15
CA ILE A 1 -27.15 -2.08 -7.41
C ILE A 1 -27.45 -2.37 -5.94
N ASP A 2 -28.36 -3.29 -5.58
CA ASP A 2 -28.75 -3.52 -4.19
C ASP A 2 -27.64 -4.13 -3.34
N LEU A 3 -26.82 -5.02 -3.89
CA LEU A 3 -25.62 -5.54 -3.23
C LEU A 3 -24.59 -4.44 -2.93
N ALA A 4 -24.38 -3.52 -3.89
CA ALA A 4 -23.46 -2.39 -3.68
C ALA A 4 -24.00 -1.44 -2.59
N ARG A 5 -25.29 -1.12 -2.61
CA ARG A 5 -25.94 -0.33 -1.55
C ARG A 5 -25.86 -0.99 -0.19
N ALA A 6 -26.10 -2.29 -0.11
CA ALA A 6 -25.96 -3.05 1.13
C ALA A 6 -24.51 -3.00 1.64
N ARG A 7 -23.53 -3.17 0.74
CA ARG A 7 -22.10 -3.09 1.09
C ARG A 7 -21.71 -1.71 1.61
N LEU A 8 -22.12 -0.63 0.92
CA LEU A 8 -21.85 0.74 1.34
C LEU A 8 -22.46 1.08 2.71
N ARG A 9 -23.58 0.45 3.07
CA ARG A 9 -24.22 0.64 4.39
C ARG A 9 -23.57 -0.17 5.50
N SER A 10 -23.04 -1.34 5.20
CA SER A 10 -22.49 -2.26 6.22
C SER A 10 -20.99 -2.03 6.47
N ASN A 11 -20.21 -2.04 5.41
CA ASN A 11 -18.74 -1.88 5.47
C ASN A 11 -18.20 -1.39 4.13
N PRO A 12 -18.16 -0.08 3.89
CA PRO A 12 -17.67 0.49 2.62
C PRO A 12 -16.18 0.31 2.41
N ILE A 13 -15.39 0.22 3.50
CA ILE A 13 -13.94 0.09 3.45
C ILE A 13 -13.58 -1.39 3.56
N VAL A 14 -13.03 -1.96 2.48
CA VAL A 14 -12.66 -3.38 2.43
C VAL A 14 -11.25 -3.61 2.95
N ASP A 15 -10.38 -2.66 2.68
CA ASP A 15 -8.94 -2.71 2.96
C ASP A 15 -8.46 -1.35 3.45
N LEU A 16 -7.64 -1.31 4.49
CA LEU A 16 -7.17 -0.06 5.08
C LEU A 16 -5.73 -0.17 5.55
N ARG A 17 -4.94 0.87 5.28
CA ARG A 17 -3.58 1.03 5.81
C ARG A 17 -3.50 2.28 6.68
N ILE A 18 -3.03 2.11 7.91
CA ILE A 18 -2.59 3.23 8.75
C ILE A 18 -1.23 3.66 8.21
N ASP A 19 -1.15 4.88 7.71
CA ASP A 19 0.08 5.38 7.11
C ASP A 19 1.05 5.91 8.16
N LEU A 20 2.23 5.29 8.24
CA LEU A 20 3.35 5.71 9.10
C LEU A 20 4.59 6.08 8.26
N GLU A 21 4.37 6.41 6.97
CA GLU A 21 5.41 6.76 5.99
C GLU A 21 5.24 8.19 5.46
N ASP A 22 4.96 8.40 4.17
CA ASP A 22 4.95 9.72 3.54
C ASP A 22 3.82 10.63 4.05
N GLY A 23 2.60 10.11 4.19
CA GLY A 23 1.47 10.88 4.72
C GLY A 23 1.61 11.22 6.20
N TYR A 24 2.35 10.43 6.95
CA TYR A 24 2.67 10.68 8.34
C TYR A 24 3.88 11.62 8.51
N GLY A 25 4.90 11.45 7.66
CA GLY A 25 6.14 12.20 7.69
C GLY A 25 7.13 11.78 8.79
N ARG A 26 8.07 12.66 9.12
CA ARG A 26 9.07 12.42 10.17
C ARG A 26 8.66 13.11 11.46
N ARG A 27 8.73 12.36 12.55
CA ARG A 27 8.44 12.85 13.91
C ARG A 27 9.55 12.38 14.84
N PRO A 28 9.65 12.96 16.07
CA PRO A 28 10.55 12.43 17.11
C PRO A 28 10.23 10.96 17.41
N ASP A 29 11.26 10.15 17.64
CA ASP A 29 11.13 8.70 17.85
C ASP A 29 10.09 8.32 18.90
N ALA A 30 10.03 9.05 20.01
CA ALA A 30 9.03 8.80 21.05
C ALA A 30 7.58 8.99 20.60
N VAL A 31 7.34 9.92 19.66
CA VAL A 31 6.03 10.17 19.07
C VAL A 31 5.69 9.04 18.10
N GLU A 32 6.63 8.69 17.21
CA GLU A 32 6.44 7.58 16.28
C GLU A 32 6.22 6.26 17.01
N ASP A 33 6.93 6.00 18.10
CA ASP A 33 6.73 4.81 18.94
C ASP A 33 5.34 4.77 19.58
N ALA A 34 4.87 5.90 20.10
CA ALA A 34 3.52 5.99 20.68
C ALA A 34 2.42 5.78 19.64
N ASP A 35 2.59 6.36 18.44
CA ASP A 35 1.63 6.22 17.35
C ASP A 35 1.64 4.79 16.77
N ALA A 36 2.80 4.14 16.68
CA ALA A 36 2.91 2.73 16.27
C ALA A 36 2.17 1.81 17.24
N ARG A 37 2.32 1.98 18.57
CA ARG A 37 1.57 1.21 19.56
C ARG A 37 0.07 1.44 19.43
N ARG A 38 -0.36 2.69 19.29
CA ARG A 38 -1.78 3.03 19.10
C ARG A 38 -2.35 2.39 17.84
N ALA A 39 -1.57 2.33 16.76
CA ALA A 39 -1.96 1.62 15.55
C ALA A 39 -2.17 0.12 15.81
N GLY A 40 -1.28 -0.54 16.56
CA GLY A 40 -1.42 -1.95 16.95
C GLY A 40 -2.68 -2.20 17.78
N GLU A 41 -2.92 -1.40 18.82
CA GLU A 41 -4.13 -1.46 19.64
C GLU A 41 -5.40 -1.28 18.81
N THR A 42 -5.39 -0.34 17.86
CA THR A 42 -6.52 -0.08 16.95
C THR A 42 -6.78 -1.28 16.04
N LEU A 43 -5.75 -1.88 15.47
CA LEU A 43 -5.88 -3.04 14.60
C LEU A 43 -6.44 -4.26 15.37
N ALA A 44 -6.01 -4.49 16.60
CA ALA A 44 -6.55 -5.53 17.45
C ALA A 44 -8.03 -5.29 17.79
N ALA A 45 -8.41 -4.05 18.11
CA ALA A 45 -9.79 -3.67 18.37
C ALA A 45 -10.69 -3.88 17.13
N TRP A 46 -10.20 -3.60 15.94
CA TRP A 46 -10.94 -3.84 14.69
C TRP A 46 -11.20 -5.31 14.41
N VAL A 47 -10.28 -6.20 14.77
CA VAL A 47 -10.52 -7.65 14.67
C VAL A 47 -11.63 -8.08 15.62
N ALA A 48 -11.70 -7.50 16.82
CA ALA A 48 -12.74 -7.81 17.79
C ALA A 48 -14.14 -7.28 17.41
N ASP A 49 -14.21 -6.22 16.60
CA ASP A 49 -15.49 -5.58 16.18
C ASP A 49 -15.94 -5.96 14.76
N ARG A 50 -15.56 -7.12 14.27
CA ARG A 50 -16.10 -7.62 12.98
C ARG A 50 -17.60 -7.96 13.10
N PRO A 51 -18.41 -7.64 12.09
CA PRO A 51 -18.10 -7.34 10.69
C PRO A 51 -18.02 -5.84 10.32
N HIS A 52 -18.03 -4.91 11.29
CA HIS A 52 -18.15 -3.47 11.03
C HIS A 52 -16.83 -2.79 10.62
N THR A 53 -15.72 -3.52 10.67
CA THR A 53 -14.38 -3.04 10.39
C THR A 53 -13.80 -3.65 9.10
N PRO A 54 -12.76 -3.06 8.49
CA PRO A 54 -12.12 -3.62 7.30
C PRO A 54 -11.67 -5.07 7.52
N ARG A 55 -11.87 -5.92 6.50
CA ARG A 55 -11.43 -7.33 6.59
C ARG A 55 -9.92 -7.48 6.45
N VAL A 56 -9.29 -6.62 5.67
CA VAL A 56 -7.85 -6.50 5.50
C VAL A 56 -7.46 -5.15 6.06
N ALA A 57 -6.56 -5.15 7.01
CA ALA A 57 -6.07 -3.92 7.62
C ALA A 57 -4.61 -4.07 8.02
N GLY A 58 -3.91 -2.97 8.09
CA GLY A 58 -2.52 -2.99 8.49
C GLY A 58 -1.87 -1.61 8.43
N ILE A 59 -0.58 -1.57 8.18
CA ILE A 59 0.17 -0.33 8.16
C ILE A 59 0.97 -0.19 6.87
N ARG A 60 1.30 1.06 6.51
CA ARG A 60 2.44 1.34 5.67
C ARG A 60 3.56 1.83 6.56
N ALA A 61 4.63 1.03 6.66
CA ALA A 61 5.82 1.38 7.44
C ALA A 61 6.82 2.17 6.60
N LYS A 62 7.80 2.80 7.22
CA LYS A 62 8.93 3.42 6.51
C LYS A 62 9.73 2.35 5.75
N GLY A 63 10.33 2.78 4.65
CA GLY A 63 11.05 1.90 3.72
C GLY A 63 12.35 1.32 4.29
N LEU A 64 12.94 0.37 3.54
CA LEU A 64 14.19 -0.30 3.91
C LEU A 64 15.45 0.44 3.44
N GLY A 65 15.33 1.72 3.10
CA GLY A 65 16.49 2.58 2.82
C GLY A 65 17.41 2.73 4.04
N ALA A 66 18.67 3.04 3.80
CA ALA A 66 19.70 3.10 4.86
C ALA A 66 19.32 4.02 6.05
N LEU A 67 18.61 5.11 5.79
CA LEU A 67 18.20 6.09 6.80
C LEU A 67 16.88 5.74 7.51
N GLU A 68 16.10 4.79 7.00
CA GLU A 68 14.72 4.54 7.44
C GLU A 68 14.48 3.12 7.96
N ARG A 69 15.31 2.17 7.53
CA ARG A 69 15.10 0.74 7.83
C ARG A 69 14.97 0.41 9.32
N ALA A 70 15.82 1.03 10.15
CA ALA A 70 15.77 0.79 11.59
C ALA A 70 14.43 1.27 12.18
N ARG A 71 13.94 2.44 11.71
CA ARG A 71 12.65 3.00 12.13
C ARG A 71 11.50 2.15 11.60
N GLY A 72 11.55 1.71 10.34
CA GLY A 72 10.52 0.85 9.74
C GLY A 72 10.37 -0.49 10.47
N ILE A 73 11.48 -1.17 10.78
CA ILE A 73 11.49 -2.43 11.54
C ILE A 73 10.91 -2.21 12.93
N ARG A 74 11.41 -1.19 13.67
CA ARG A 74 10.90 -0.85 15.00
C ARG A 74 9.39 -0.54 14.99
N THR A 75 8.90 0.13 13.96
CA THR A 75 7.47 0.39 13.81
C THR A 75 6.67 -0.90 13.72
N LEU A 76 7.12 -1.87 12.91
CA LEU A 76 6.48 -3.18 12.80
C LEU A 76 6.49 -3.94 14.13
N GLU A 77 7.63 -3.97 14.83
CA GLU A 77 7.74 -4.58 16.16
C GLU A 77 6.72 -3.99 17.13
N LEU A 78 6.68 -2.66 17.26
CA LEU A 78 5.78 -1.98 18.19
C LEU A 78 4.29 -2.17 17.86
N VAL A 79 3.96 -2.23 16.58
CA VAL A 79 2.58 -2.51 16.13
C VAL A 79 2.17 -3.92 16.53
N LEU A 80 3.01 -4.92 16.27
CA LEU A 80 2.71 -6.32 16.58
C LEU A 80 2.71 -6.57 18.10
N ASP A 81 3.64 -5.98 18.84
CA ASP A 81 3.67 -6.05 20.31
C ASP A 81 2.36 -5.50 20.90
N ALA A 82 1.95 -4.31 20.48
CA ALA A 82 0.75 -3.66 20.98
C ALA A 82 -0.55 -4.35 20.53
N ALA A 83 -0.52 -5.01 19.39
CA ALA A 83 -1.64 -5.83 18.91
C ALA A 83 -1.73 -7.20 19.62
N GLY A 84 -0.71 -7.60 20.35
CA GLY A 84 -0.64 -8.93 20.97
C GLY A 84 -0.34 -10.06 19.98
N GLY A 85 0.31 -9.74 18.88
CA GLY A 85 0.66 -10.66 17.78
C GLY A 85 0.21 -10.14 16.41
N VAL A 86 -0.01 -11.06 15.46
CA VAL A 86 -0.49 -10.71 14.11
C VAL A 86 -2.01 -10.73 14.08
N PRO A 87 -2.69 -9.57 13.95
CA PRO A 87 -4.14 -9.53 13.83
C PRO A 87 -4.62 -10.28 12.58
N ASP A 88 -5.77 -10.93 12.65
CA ASP A 88 -6.35 -11.59 11.46
C ASP A 88 -6.59 -10.58 10.33
N GLY A 89 -6.14 -10.91 9.13
CA GLY A 89 -6.19 -10.03 7.96
C GLY A 89 -5.13 -8.92 7.96
N PHE A 90 -4.12 -8.98 8.84
CA PHE A 90 -3.03 -8.00 8.86
C PHE A 90 -2.13 -8.14 7.63
N VAL A 91 -1.87 -7.00 6.99
CA VAL A 91 -0.91 -6.89 5.88
C VAL A 91 -0.18 -5.55 6.01
N PHE A 92 1.12 -5.55 5.84
CA PHE A 92 1.87 -4.30 5.83
C PHE A 92 2.43 -3.97 4.44
N THR A 93 2.52 -2.68 4.14
CA THR A 93 3.04 -2.19 2.87
C THR A 93 4.49 -1.77 3.04
N VAL A 94 5.36 -2.26 2.16
CA VAL A 94 6.78 -1.90 2.04
C VAL A 94 6.94 -0.90 0.90
N PRO A 95 7.26 0.37 1.19
CA PRO A 95 7.43 1.39 0.18
C PRO A 95 8.82 1.35 -0.46
N LYS A 96 8.99 2.05 -1.55
CA LYS A 96 10.26 2.43 -2.17
C LYS A 96 11.19 1.25 -2.51
N LEU A 97 10.60 0.17 -3.08
CA LEU A 97 11.38 -0.95 -3.59
C LEU A 97 12.36 -0.47 -4.68
N ARG A 98 13.65 -0.70 -4.47
CA ARG A 98 14.74 -0.34 -5.40
C ARG A 98 15.53 -1.55 -5.93
N ASP A 99 15.59 -2.59 -5.12
CA ASP A 99 16.43 -3.76 -5.37
C ASP A 99 15.73 -5.00 -4.80
N VAL A 100 15.79 -6.09 -5.53
CA VAL A 100 15.13 -7.34 -5.15
C VAL A 100 15.65 -7.91 -3.82
N ARG A 101 16.91 -7.61 -3.45
CA ARG A 101 17.47 -8.00 -2.13
C ARG A 101 16.72 -7.40 -0.94
N GLN A 102 15.97 -6.31 -1.16
CA GLN A 102 15.07 -5.79 -0.11
C GLN A 102 13.94 -6.77 0.19
N VAL A 103 13.49 -7.55 -0.80
CA VAL A 103 12.48 -8.60 -0.60
C VAL A 103 13.03 -9.74 0.26
N ASP A 104 14.28 -10.15 0.02
CA ASP A 104 14.93 -11.16 0.85
C ASP A 104 15.05 -10.66 2.31
N ALA A 105 15.39 -9.37 2.50
CA ALA A 105 15.44 -8.76 3.82
C ALA A 105 14.04 -8.72 4.50
N VAL A 106 12.98 -8.36 3.76
CA VAL A 106 11.60 -8.39 4.31
C VAL A 106 11.21 -9.80 4.75
N ASN A 107 11.53 -10.81 3.94
CA ASN A 107 11.23 -12.20 4.30
C ASN A 107 11.94 -12.63 5.59
N LEU A 108 13.20 -12.22 5.79
CA LEU A 108 13.94 -12.46 7.04
C LEU A 108 13.31 -11.72 8.22
N ILE A 109 12.96 -10.44 8.06
CA ILE A 109 12.28 -9.64 9.09
C ILE A 109 10.96 -10.32 9.48
N CYS A 110 10.16 -10.77 8.51
CA CYS A 110 8.91 -11.49 8.79
C CYS A 110 9.18 -12.75 9.63
N ALA A 111 10.14 -13.57 9.22
CA ALA A 111 10.48 -14.81 9.94
C ALA A 111 10.97 -14.54 11.37
N ASP A 112 11.74 -13.47 11.58
CA ASP A 112 12.23 -13.08 12.91
C ASP A 112 11.09 -12.57 13.80
N LEU A 113 10.19 -11.74 13.26
CA LEU A 113 9.02 -11.25 13.98
C LEU A 113 8.06 -12.40 14.34
N GLU A 114 7.80 -13.32 13.40
CA GLU A 114 6.97 -14.49 13.67
C GLU A 114 7.55 -15.35 14.79
N ARG A 115 8.85 -15.58 14.77
CA ARG A 115 9.55 -16.33 15.82
C ARG A 115 9.46 -15.62 17.17
N ALA A 116 9.67 -14.30 17.20
CA ALA A 116 9.60 -13.51 18.43
C ALA A 116 8.20 -13.55 19.07
N HIS A 117 7.15 -13.60 18.25
CA HIS A 117 5.77 -13.67 18.72
C HIS A 117 5.21 -15.09 18.85
N GLY A 118 6.00 -16.13 18.58
CA GLY A 118 5.53 -17.54 18.64
C GLY A 118 4.47 -17.87 17.59
N ILE A 119 4.51 -17.20 16.44
CA ILE A 119 3.58 -17.33 15.33
C ILE A 119 4.15 -18.27 14.27
N SER A 120 3.30 -19.01 13.57
CA SER A 120 3.73 -19.91 12.51
C SER A 120 4.41 -19.16 11.37
N ASP A 121 5.48 -19.77 10.82
CA ASP A 121 6.20 -19.22 9.66
C ASP A 121 5.25 -19.02 8.47
N GLY A 122 5.38 -17.89 7.78
CA GLY A 122 4.54 -17.53 6.63
C GLY A 122 3.21 -16.86 6.98
N THR A 123 2.94 -16.55 8.24
CA THR A 123 1.71 -15.86 8.68
C THR A 123 1.74 -14.38 8.28
N LEU A 124 2.87 -13.70 8.46
CA LEU A 124 3.03 -12.30 8.09
C LEU A 124 3.03 -12.14 6.56
N ARG A 125 2.12 -11.30 6.08
CA ARG A 125 1.97 -10.96 4.68
C ARG A 125 2.33 -9.49 4.47
N TYR A 126 2.86 -9.21 3.30
CA TYR A 126 3.18 -7.84 2.90
C TYR A 126 2.84 -7.54 1.44
N GLU A 127 2.83 -6.27 1.14
CA GLU A 127 2.66 -5.70 -0.19
C GLU A 127 3.83 -4.78 -0.51
N LEU A 128 4.13 -4.63 -1.80
CA LEU A 128 5.20 -3.76 -2.26
C LEU A 128 4.61 -2.54 -2.97
N GLN A 129 5.11 -1.36 -2.65
CA GLN A 129 4.79 -0.15 -3.40
C GLN A 129 5.82 0.07 -4.51
N VAL A 130 5.34 0.04 -5.75
CA VAL A 130 6.14 0.24 -6.96
C VAL A 130 6.10 1.72 -7.32
N GLU A 131 7.04 2.47 -6.79
CA GLU A 131 7.09 3.94 -6.89
C GLU A 131 8.49 4.47 -7.21
N ILE A 132 9.42 3.57 -7.47
CA ILE A 132 10.77 3.88 -7.93
C ILE A 132 10.97 3.23 -9.29
N PRO A 133 11.47 3.94 -10.32
CA PRO A 133 11.63 3.40 -11.68
C PRO A 133 12.44 2.11 -11.74
N GLN A 134 13.41 1.93 -10.85
CA GLN A 134 14.22 0.72 -10.77
C GLN A 134 13.42 -0.52 -10.31
N ALA A 135 12.27 -0.34 -9.69
CA ALA A 135 11.36 -1.45 -9.40
C ALA A 135 10.68 -1.97 -10.68
N VAL A 136 10.46 -1.10 -11.67
CA VAL A 136 9.87 -1.47 -12.96
C VAL A 136 10.92 -2.05 -13.89
N LEU A 137 12.05 -1.35 -14.04
CA LEU A 137 13.16 -1.76 -14.90
C LEU A 137 14.49 -1.58 -14.16
N GLY A 138 15.14 -2.67 -13.83
CA GLY A 138 16.45 -2.69 -13.19
C GLY A 138 17.59 -2.28 -14.15
N ALA A 139 18.75 -1.97 -13.59
CA ALA A 139 19.93 -1.61 -14.36
C ALA A 139 20.43 -2.74 -15.29
N ASP A 140 20.05 -3.97 -15.00
CA ASP A 140 20.32 -5.17 -15.81
C ASP A 140 19.31 -5.39 -16.94
N GLY A 141 18.35 -4.48 -17.11
CA GLY A 141 17.28 -4.56 -18.11
C GLY A 141 16.15 -5.52 -17.77
N ARG A 142 16.10 -6.05 -16.53
CA ARG A 142 15.04 -6.94 -16.09
C ARG A 142 13.94 -6.18 -15.34
N ALA A 143 12.73 -6.73 -15.35
CA ALA A 143 11.63 -6.24 -14.54
C ALA A 143 11.84 -6.67 -13.07
N THR A 144 12.38 -5.79 -12.24
CA THR A 144 12.66 -6.05 -10.83
C THR A 144 11.40 -6.49 -10.07
N VAL A 145 10.24 -5.91 -10.38
CA VAL A 145 8.97 -6.29 -9.76
C VAL A 145 8.58 -7.74 -10.03
N ALA A 146 8.91 -8.30 -11.19
CA ALA A 146 8.63 -9.71 -11.49
C ALA A 146 9.47 -10.63 -10.59
N GLU A 147 10.76 -10.36 -10.46
CA GLU A 147 11.63 -11.10 -9.57
C GLU A 147 11.23 -10.92 -8.09
N ALA A 148 10.85 -9.71 -7.71
CA ALA A 148 10.35 -9.40 -6.36
C ALA A 148 9.10 -10.22 -5.99
N ILE A 149 8.15 -10.34 -6.92
CA ILE A 149 6.96 -11.18 -6.72
C ILE A 149 7.36 -12.65 -6.51
N HIS A 150 8.22 -13.19 -7.34
CA HIS A 150 8.63 -14.60 -7.21
C HIS A 150 9.40 -14.88 -5.93
N ARG A 151 10.32 -14.01 -5.51
CA ARG A 151 11.06 -14.14 -4.26
C ARG A 151 10.21 -13.89 -3.02
N GLY A 152 9.22 -13.00 -3.12
CA GLY A 152 8.33 -12.64 -2.02
C GLY A 152 7.31 -13.71 -1.66
N ARG A 153 7.07 -14.68 -2.54
CA ARG A 153 6.10 -15.76 -2.28
C ARG A 153 6.58 -16.71 -1.19
N PRO A 154 5.66 -17.20 -0.34
CA PRO A 154 4.20 -16.97 -0.35
C PRO A 154 3.75 -15.73 0.42
N ARG A 155 4.64 -14.89 0.96
CA ARG A 155 4.30 -13.77 1.84
C ARG A 155 3.75 -12.55 1.12
N ILE A 156 4.20 -12.30 -0.11
CA ILE A 156 3.71 -11.15 -0.90
C ILE A 156 2.27 -11.40 -1.36
N SER A 157 1.39 -10.43 -1.07
CA SER A 157 -0.03 -10.47 -1.42
C SER A 157 -0.41 -9.50 -2.52
N GLY A 158 0.29 -8.39 -2.67
CA GLY A 158 -0.04 -7.37 -3.64
C GLY A 158 1.13 -6.48 -4.03
N VAL A 159 0.95 -5.78 -5.13
CA VAL A 159 1.83 -4.70 -5.59
C VAL A 159 0.99 -3.47 -5.93
N HIS A 160 1.43 -2.29 -5.48
CA HIS A 160 0.73 -1.02 -5.63
C HIS A 160 1.53 -0.06 -6.49
N TYR A 161 0.89 0.62 -7.43
CA TYR A 161 1.53 1.71 -8.15
C TYR A 161 1.56 2.99 -7.30
N GLY A 162 2.73 3.57 -7.11
CA GLY A 162 2.93 4.82 -6.37
C GLY A 162 3.04 6.02 -7.29
N THR A 163 1.95 6.74 -7.49
CA THR A 163 1.78 7.78 -8.51
C THR A 163 2.78 8.93 -8.42
N TYR A 164 3.00 9.44 -7.21
CA TYR A 164 3.75 10.68 -6.99
C TYR A 164 5.25 10.44 -7.13
N ASP A 165 5.80 9.57 -6.32
CA ASP A 165 7.24 9.29 -6.29
C ASP A 165 7.74 8.73 -7.63
N TYR A 166 6.97 7.82 -8.25
CA TYR A 166 7.33 7.28 -9.55
C TYR A 166 7.40 8.38 -10.62
N SER A 167 6.37 9.23 -10.67
CA SER A 167 6.32 10.32 -11.64
C SER A 167 7.43 11.33 -11.42
N ALA A 168 7.69 11.70 -10.16
CA ALA A 168 8.77 12.62 -9.81
C ALA A 168 10.15 12.04 -10.14
N ALA A 169 10.37 10.76 -9.84
CA ALA A 169 11.62 10.06 -10.18
C ALA A 169 11.85 9.93 -11.69
N CYS A 170 10.77 9.90 -12.49
CA CYS A 170 10.82 9.98 -13.95
C CYS A 170 10.98 11.41 -14.49
N GLY A 171 11.17 12.42 -13.65
CA GLY A 171 11.33 13.82 -14.07
C GLY A 171 10.03 14.50 -14.52
N ILE A 172 8.87 13.94 -14.21
CA ILE A 172 7.56 14.47 -14.60
C ILE A 172 7.16 15.54 -13.59
N VAL A 173 6.96 16.77 -14.07
CA VAL A 173 6.55 17.89 -13.23
C VAL A 173 5.15 17.66 -12.64
N SER A 174 4.91 18.20 -11.45
CA SER A 174 3.68 17.96 -10.67
C SER A 174 2.39 18.14 -11.46
N ALA A 175 2.31 19.20 -12.29
CA ALA A 175 1.14 19.50 -13.11
C ALA A 175 0.79 18.42 -14.16
N GLN A 176 1.75 17.55 -14.52
CA GLN A 176 1.59 16.50 -15.51
C GLN A 176 1.50 15.09 -14.88
N GLN A 177 1.71 14.98 -13.58
CA GLN A 177 1.58 13.69 -12.89
C GLN A 177 0.13 13.22 -12.88
N SER A 178 -0.12 11.99 -13.29
CA SER A 178 -1.46 11.41 -13.35
C SER A 178 -1.39 9.90 -13.47
N LEU A 179 -2.43 9.21 -13.00
CA LEU A 179 -2.64 7.78 -13.28
C LEU A 179 -2.78 7.47 -14.78
N ALA A 180 -3.17 8.47 -15.58
CA ALA A 180 -3.31 8.35 -17.03
C ALA A 180 -2.05 8.76 -17.81
N HIS A 181 -0.96 9.16 -17.12
CA HIS A 181 0.27 9.52 -17.80
C HIS A 181 0.91 8.28 -18.47
N PRO A 182 1.48 8.38 -19.69
CA PRO A 182 2.09 7.24 -20.39
C PRO A 182 3.14 6.48 -19.57
N ALA A 183 3.97 7.18 -18.78
CA ALA A 183 4.93 6.54 -17.89
C ALA A 183 4.26 5.71 -16.78
N ALA A 184 3.13 6.18 -16.24
CA ALA A 184 2.33 5.42 -15.29
C ALA A 184 1.74 4.16 -15.95
N ASP A 185 1.20 4.29 -17.16
CA ASP A 185 0.68 3.15 -17.93
C ASP A 185 1.74 2.09 -18.21
N HIS A 186 2.96 2.53 -18.57
CA HIS A 186 4.07 1.60 -18.76
C HIS A 186 4.37 0.81 -17.48
N ALA A 187 4.56 1.49 -16.36
CA ALA A 187 4.84 0.84 -15.08
C ALA A 187 3.74 -0.16 -14.69
N LYS A 188 2.48 0.25 -14.79
CA LYS A 188 1.32 -0.57 -14.46
C LYS A 188 1.19 -1.79 -15.37
N SER A 189 1.47 -1.64 -16.68
CA SER A 189 1.47 -2.76 -17.61
C SER A 189 2.55 -3.80 -17.27
N VAL A 190 3.75 -3.34 -16.88
CA VAL A 190 4.81 -4.25 -16.41
C VAL A 190 4.38 -4.98 -15.14
N MET A 191 3.76 -4.26 -14.17
CA MET A 191 3.23 -4.86 -12.94
C MET A 191 2.15 -5.92 -13.22
N GLN A 192 1.21 -5.65 -14.14
CA GLN A 192 0.18 -6.61 -14.52
C GLN A 192 0.76 -7.89 -15.10
N VAL A 193 1.71 -7.77 -16.02
CA VAL A 193 2.38 -8.94 -16.62
C VAL A 193 3.18 -9.71 -15.56
N ALA A 194 3.90 -9.00 -14.69
CA ALA A 194 4.69 -9.61 -13.62
C ALA A 194 3.82 -10.38 -12.60
N ALA A 195 2.64 -9.88 -12.28
CA ALA A 195 1.72 -10.48 -11.32
C ALA A 195 0.80 -11.55 -11.93
N ALA A 196 0.69 -11.62 -13.26
CA ALA A 196 -0.21 -12.54 -13.93
C ALA A 196 0.00 -13.99 -13.48
N GLN A 197 -1.08 -14.67 -13.09
CA GLN A 197 -1.10 -16.08 -12.64
C GLN A 197 -0.26 -16.39 -11.38
N THR A 198 0.18 -15.37 -10.65
CA THR A 198 0.97 -15.57 -9.41
C THR A 198 0.13 -15.63 -8.15
N GLY A 199 -1.13 -15.18 -8.20
CA GLY A 199 -1.99 -14.97 -7.04
C GLY A 199 -1.71 -13.64 -6.31
N VAL A 200 -0.75 -12.84 -6.78
CA VAL A 200 -0.45 -11.50 -6.29
C VAL A 200 -1.31 -10.51 -7.07
N TRP A 201 -2.10 -9.71 -6.36
CA TRP A 201 -2.97 -8.73 -7.00
C TRP A 201 -2.25 -7.40 -7.26
N VAL A 202 -2.78 -6.62 -8.20
CA VAL A 202 -2.21 -5.33 -8.58
C VAL A 202 -3.21 -4.23 -8.29
N SER A 203 -2.75 -3.19 -7.59
CA SER A 203 -3.52 -1.98 -7.32
C SER A 203 -3.01 -0.82 -8.16
N ASP A 204 -3.93 -0.04 -8.70
CA ASP A 204 -3.61 1.28 -9.21
C ASP A 204 -3.22 2.22 -8.06
N GLY A 205 -2.62 3.34 -8.38
CA GLY A 205 -2.24 4.36 -7.42
C GLY A 205 -3.39 5.28 -7.03
N SER A 206 -3.07 6.30 -6.26
CA SER A 206 -4.02 7.35 -5.88
C SER A 206 -4.14 8.44 -6.93
N THR A 207 -5.31 9.09 -6.97
CA THR A 207 -5.50 10.33 -7.73
C THR A 207 -4.91 11.52 -6.99
N GLN A 208 -4.45 12.53 -7.72
CA GLN A 208 -3.71 13.66 -7.16
C GLN A 208 -4.59 14.74 -6.52
N VAL A 209 -5.89 14.66 -6.65
CA VAL A 209 -6.79 15.74 -6.28
C VAL A 209 -7.71 15.29 -5.16
N VAL A 210 -7.60 15.96 -4.03
CA VAL A 210 -8.47 15.74 -2.87
C VAL A 210 -9.72 16.60 -3.02
N PRO A 211 -10.94 16.08 -2.78
CA PRO A 211 -12.19 16.84 -2.93
C PRO A 211 -12.41 17.78 -1.74
N VAL A 212 -11.61 18.85 -1.69
CA VAL A 212 -11.68 19.93 -0.69
C VAL A 212 -11.65 21.27 -1.39
N GLY A 213 -12.24 22.28 -0.77
CA GLY A 213 -12.31 23.66 -1.32
C GLY A 213 -13.74 24.13 -1.51
N ASP A 214 -13.94 25.03 -2.47
CA ASP A 214 -15.28 25.48 -2.87
C ASP A 214 -16.05 24.39 -3.64
N PRO A 215 -17.37 24.54 -3.85
CA PRO A 215 -18.19 23.52 -4.51
C PRO A 215 -17.70 23.13 -5.92
N ASP A 216 -17.16 24.07 -6.70
CA ASP A 216 -16.67 23.81 -8.06
C ASP A 216 -15.37 23.01 -8.03
N GLN A 217 -14.47 23.32 -7.09
CA GLN A 217 -13.23 22.57 -6.87
C GLN A 217 -13.53 21.13 -6.41
N VAL A 218 -14.47 20.96 -5.49
CA VAL A 218 -14.91 19.63 -5.03
C VAL A 218 -15.53 18.84 -6.18
N ALA A 219 -16.43 19.45 -6.96
CA ALA A 219 -17.06 18.78 -8.11
C ALA A 219 -16.02 18.39 -9.18
N ALA A 220 -15.06 19.23 -9.47
CA ALA A 220 -13.97 18.93 -10.40
C ALA A 220 -13.08 17.79 -9.91
N ALA A 221 -12.73 17.77 -8.61
CA ALA A 221 -11.96 16.73 -7.99
C ALA A 221 -12.67 15.36 -8.06
N LEU A 222 -13.95 15.30 -7.69
CA LEU A 222 -14.76 14.09 -7.76
C LEU A 222 -14.92 13.60 -9.20
N SER A 223 -15.20 14.49 -10.17
CA SER A 223 -15.30 14.12 -11.58
C SER A 223 -14.00 13.53 -12.10
N ARG A 224 -12.85 14.13 -11.74
CA ARG A 224 -11.54 13.61 -12.12
C ARG A 224 -11.26 12.25 -11.49
N HIS A 225 -11.56 12.10 -10.20
CA HIS A 225 -11.40 10.82 -9.50
C HIS A 225 -12.23 9.72 -10.15
N HIS A 226 -13.52 9.97 -10.36
CA HIS A 226 -14.42 9.03 -11.04
C HIS A 226 -13.88 8.61 -12.43
N ALA A 227 -13.44 9.57 -13.25
CA ALA A 227 -12.90 9.28 -14.58
C ALA A 227 -11.65 8.40 -14.52
N LEU A 228 -10.73 8.66 -13.56
CA LEU A 228 -9.52 7.87 -13.40
C LEU A 228 -9.81 6.47 -12.85
N VAL A 229 -10.73 6.32 -11.90
CA VAL A 229 -11.17 5.02 -11.39
C VAL A 229 -11.85 4.20 -12.49
N THR A 230 -12.75 4.81 -13.26
CA THR A 230 -13.39 4.14 -14.42
C THR A 230 -12.34 3.64 -15.40
N ARG A 231 -11.36 4.47 -15.74
CA ARG A 231 -10.25 4.08 -16.62
C ARG A 231 -9.41 2.94 -16.01
N SER A 232 -9.18 2.93 -14.71
CA SER A 232 -8.47 1.85 -14.03
C SER A 232 -9.22 0.54 -14.15
N LEU A 233 -10.54 0.53 -13.91
CA LEU A 233 -11.40 -0.64 -14.06
C LEU A 233 -11.39 -1.19 -15.50
N GLU A 234 -11.49 -0.32 -16.51
CA GLU A 234 -11.41 -0.70 -17.93
C GLU A 234 -10.08 -1.35 -18.31
N ARG A 235 -9.02 -1.02 -17.60
CA ARG A 235 -7.66 -1.56 -17.78
C ARG A 235 -7.35 -2.77 -16.90
N GLY A 236 -8.33 -3.27 -16.14
CA GLY A 236 -8.19 -4.46 -15.30
C GLY A 236 -7.56 -4.20 -13.93
N PHE A 237 -7.54 -2.95 -13.46
CA PHE A 237 -7.19 -2.62 -12.08
C PHE A 237 -8.46 -2.48 -11.26
N TYR A 238 -8.75 -3.47 -10.43
CA TYR A 238 -9.98 -3.52 -9.62
C TYR A 238 -9.76 -3.01 -8.20
N GLN A 239 -8.60 -2.45 -7.93
CA GLN A 239 -8.23 -1.83 -6.66
C GLN A 239 -7.36 -0.60 -6.92
N GLY A 240 -7.50 0.41 -6.08
CA GLY A 240 -6.72 1.63 -6.09
C GLY A 240 -6.55 2.16 -4.67
N TRP A 241 -5.80 3.23 -4.52
CA TRP A 241 -5.60 3.88 -3.23
C TRP A 241 -6.43 5.15 -3.13
N ASP A 242 -7.34 5.17 -2.16
CA ASP A 242 -8.06 6.38 -1.75
C ASP A 242 -7.28 7.07 -0.62
N MET A 243 -6.88 8.30 -0.86
CA MET A 243 -6.10 9.10 0.10
C MET A 243 -6.97 9.96 1.01
N HIS A 244 -8.25 10.04 0.73
CA HIS A 244 -9.17 10.92 1.44
C HIS A 244 -10.57 10.29 1.48
N PRO A 245 -11.30 10.39 2.61
CA PRO A 245 -12.66 9.84 2.72
C PRO A 245 -13.63 10.30 1.64
N GLY A 246 -13.43 11.52 1.12
CA GLY A 246 -14.24 12.05 0.01
C GLY A 246 -14.09 11.28 -1.30
N HIS A 247 -13.04 10.50 -1.49
CA HIS A 247 -12.89 9.62 -2.67
C HIS A 247 -13.86 8.44 -2.65
N LEU A 248 -14.34 8.03 -1.46
CA LEU A 248 -15.28 6.90 -1.33
C LEU A 248 -16.67 7.19 -1.90
N ILE A 249 -16.94 8.42 -2.34
CA ILE A 249 -18.24 8.84 -2.89
C ILE A 249 -18.37 8.49 -4.37
N THR A 250 -17.25 8.28 -5.06
CA THR A 250 -17.21 8.04 -6.53
C THR A 250 -16.73 6.61 -6.90
#